data_cb2e33bcd8ad77d6329b3d6733eb84f4
#
_entry.id   cb2e33bcd8ad77d6329b3d6733eb84f4
#
_cell.length_a   1.000
_cell.length_b   1.000
_cell.length_c   1.000
_cell.angle_alpha   90.00
_cell.angle_beta   90.00
_cell.angle_gamma   90.00
#
_symmetry.space_group_name_H-M   'P 1'
#
loop_
_entity.id
_entity.type
_entity.pdbx_description
1 polymer ?
#
loop_
_entity_poly.entity_id
_entity_poly.type
_entity_poly.pdbx_seq_one_letter_code
_entity_poly.pdbx_strand_id
1 'polypeptide(L)'
;ALHFVGHHVDHELVENIEADCGDRLERMREGEPRRFLLTMGGAGAQRELFKAVVDHMVPMVRSGEATLFVNLGDHRENWEWLEAELGSIRSEVHLHTTWDETRELADELRTSSTSGIHVFVYDNTFHAVYATNYLMRVIDVMITKPSELAFYPVPKILNERVGGHEAWGAIRSAEVGDGTVETRTIPETLHAIDLLTREEDLLTMYADGIVKNKAIGIYDGAYKSVALATGTVW
;
A
#
# COMPACT_ATOMS: atom_id res chain seq x y z
N ALA A 1 -26.71 -21.92 3.55
CA ALA A 1 -25.64 -21.95 4.54
C ALA A 1 -24.81 -20.68 4.46
N LEU A 2 -24.27 -20.20 5.57
CA LEU A 2 -23.31 -19.11 5.60
C LEU A 2 -21.90 -19.71 5.66
N HIS A 3 -21.02 -19.27 4.76
CA HIS A 3 -19.64 -19.71 4.70
C HIS A 3 -18.69 -18.53 4.84
N PHE A 4 -17.72 -18.60 5.75
CA PHE A 4 -16.61 -17.66 5.80
C PHE A 4 -15.53 -18.15 4.84
N VAL A 5 -15.24 -17.34 3.81
CA VAL A 5 -14.30 -17.71 2.77
C VAL A 5 -12.94 -17.00 2.87
N GLY A 6 -12.83 -16.00 3.73
CA GLY A 6 -11.63 -15.16 3.85
C GLY A 6 -11.71 -13.89 3.02
N HIS A 7 -10.56 -13.24 2.83
CA HIS A 7 -10.44 -12.01 2.07
C HIS A 7 -10.39 -12.30 0.56
N HIS A 8 -11.06 -11.47 -0.24
CA HIS A 8 -10.97 -11.50 -1.70
C HIS A 8 -9.79 -10.62 -2.12
N VAL A 9 -8.76 -11.26 -2.62
CA VAL A 9 -7.50 -10.64 -3.03
C VAL A 9 -7.17 -11.11 -4.44
N ASP A 10 -6.51 -10.26 -5.22
CA ASP A 10 -6.08 -10.59 -6.58
C ASP A 10 -5.07 -11.73 -6.59
N HIS A 11 -5.19 -12.60 -7.61
CA HIS A 11 -4.41 -13.83 -7.75
C HIS A 11 -2.89 -13.58 -7.65
N GLU A 12 -2.39 -12.59 -8.36
CA GLU A 12 -0.97 -12.25 -8.38
C GLU A 12 -0.40 -11.91 -7.01
N LEU A 13 -1.19 -11.29 -6.15
CA LEU A 13 -0.78 -10.96 -4.79
C LEU A 13 -0.79 -12.20 -3.91
N VAL A 14 -1.84 -13.03 -4.02
CA VAL A 14 -1.97 -14.25 -3.20
C VAL A 14 -0.86 -15.25 -3.47
N GLU A 15 -0.54 -15.47 -4.75
CA GLU A 15 0.48 -16.44 -5.16
C GLU A 15 1.91 -16.01 -4.80
N ASN A 16 2.14 -14.73 -4.59
CA ASN A 16 3.49 -14.19 -4.34
C ASN A 16 3.71 -13.71 -2.89
N ILE A 17 2.78 -13.95 -1.98
CA ILE A 17 2.87 -13.49 -0.58
C ILE A 17 4.21 -13.83 0.07
N GLU A 18 4.65 -15.08 -0.04
CA GLU A 18 5.87 -15.54 0.61
C GLU A 18 7.12 -14.89 0.02
N ALA A 19 7.18 -14.76 -1.31
CA ALA A 19 8.26 -14.10 -2.02
C ALA A 19 8.29 -12.61 -1.68
N ASP A 20 7.15 -11.92 -1.84
CA ASP A 20 7.05 -10.48 -1.60
C ASP A 20 7.34 -10.11 -0.13
N CYS A 21 6.97 -10.97 0.85
CA CYS A 21 7.34 -10.78 2.25
C CYS A 21 8.82 -11.04 2.49
N GLY A 22 9.39 -12.06 1.84
CA GLY A 22 10.83 -12.36 1.88
C GLY A 22 11.66 -11.17 1.38
N ASP A 23 11.30 -10.64 0.21
CA ASP A 23 11.97 -9.49 -0.41
C ASP A 23 11.92 -8.24 0.47
N ARG A 24 10.77 -7.96 1.15
CA ARG A 24 10.63 -6.85 2.11
C ARG A 24 11.62 -6.97 3.26
N LEU A 25 11.71 -8.17 3.85
CA LEU A 25 12.62 -8.41 4.97
C LEU A 25 14.10 -8.44 4.54
N GLU A 26 14.39 -8.84 3.31
CA GLU A 26 15.75 -8.78 2.76
C GLU A 26 16.19 -7.34 2.56
N ARG A 27 15.40 -6.50 1.88
CA ARG A 27 15.67 -5.05 1.73
C ARG A 27 15.89 -4.36 3.07
N MET A 28 15.08 -4.70 4.08
CA MET A 28 15.24 -4.17 5.42
C MET A 28 16.59 -4.54 6.03
N ARG A 29 17.02 -5.81 5.93
CA ARG A 29 18.32 -6.29 6.46
C ARG A 29 19.50 -5.68 5.72
N GLU A 30 19.34 -5.36 4.44
CA GLU A 30 20.35 -4.71 3.60
C GLU A 30 20.42 -3.20 3.83
N GLY A 31 19.51 -2.64 4.64
CA GLY A 31 19.47 -1.21 4.93
C GLY A 31 19.00 -0.37 3.74
N GLU A 32 18.20 -0.94 2.83
CA GLU A 32 17.60 -0.18 1.73
C GLU A 32 16.57 0.83 2.23
N PRO A 33 16.34 1.94 1.48
CA PRO A 33 15.29 2.89 1.79
C PRO A 33 13.93 2.22 1.96
N ARG A 34 13.22 2.53 3.05
CA ARG A 34 11.86 2.00 3.29
C ARG A 34 10.89 2.50 2.23
N ARG A 35 10.23 1.62 1.52
CA ARG A 35 9.32 1.93 0.40
C ARG A 35 7.89 2.07 0.89
N PHE A 36 7.36 3.29 0.86
CA PHE A 36 5.97 3.58 1.23
C PHE A 36 5.11 3.83 0.00
N LEU A 37 3.91 3.23 -0.04
CA LEU A 37 2.89 3.52 -1.05
C LEU A 37 1.69 4.20 -0.41
N LEU A 38 1.47 5.46 -0.72
CA LEU A 38 0.27 6.22 -0.35
C LEU A 38 -0.76 6.10 -1.48
N THR A 39 -1.95 5.56 -1.18
CA THR A 39 -3.00 5.35 -2.20
C THR A 39 -4.21 6.21 -1.96
N MET A 40 -4.69 6.86 -3.01
CA MET A 40 -5.95 7.60 -3.01
C MET A 40 -7.11 6.65 -3.36
N GLY A 41 -8.13 6.63 -2.52
CA GLY A 41 -9.34 5.86 -2.82
C GLY A 41 -10.22 6.52 -3.88
N GLY A 42 -11.15 5.75 -4.46
CA GLY A 42 -12.01 6.19 -5.57
C GLY A 42 -12.84 7.45 -5.33
N ALA A 43 -12.99 7.91 -4.09
CA ALA A 43 -13.65 9.18 -3.78
C ALA A 43 -12.76 10.43 -3.96
N GLY A 44 -11.45 10.27 -4.22
CA GLY A 44 -10.51 11.38 -4.37
C GLY A 44 -10.38 12.31 -3.16
N ALA A 45 -10.67 11.79 -1.97
CA ALA A 45 -10.72 12.57 -0.73
C ALA A 45 -9.35 12.62 -0.02
N GLN A 46 -9.27 13.45 1.03
CA GLN A 46 -8.13 13.52 1.96
C GLN A 46 -6.87 14.22 1.42
N ARG A 47 -7.02 15.21 0.56
CA ARG A 47 -5.90 16.01 -0.01
C ARG A 47 -4.91 16.50 1.04
N GLU A 48 -5.42 17.02 2.18
CA GLU A 48 -4.58 17.55 3.27
C GLU A 48 -3.70 16.46 3.90
N LEU A 49 -4.20 15.24 4.02
CA LEU A 49 -3.41 14.10 4.48
C LEU A 49 -2.28 13.79 3.49
N PHE A 50 -2.59 13.76 2.18
CA PHE A 50 -1.59 13.49 1.14
C PHE A 50 -0.46 14.51 1.18
N LYS A 51 -0.81 15.80 1.26
CA LYS A 51 0.18 16.88 1.38
C LYS A 51 1.02 16.73 2.64
N ALA A 52 0.38 16.46 3.78
CA ALA A 52 1.08 16.29 5.05
C ALA A 52 2.05 15.09 5.03
N VAL A 53 1.65 13.97 4.43
CA VAL A 53 2.53 12.80 4.27
C VAL A 53 3.71 13.12 3.37
N VAL A 54 3.49 13.78 2.22
CA VAL A 54 4.58 14.19 1.32
C VAL A 54 5.56 15.09 2.05
N ASP A 55 5.09 16.15 2.71
CA ASP A 55 5.95 17.10 3.44
C ASP A 55 6.75 16.41 4.55
N HIS A 56 6.10 15.51 5.30
CA HIS A 56 6.74 14.78 6.38
C HIS A 56 7.84 13.83 5.88
N MET A 57 7.61 13.20 4.73
CA MET A 57 8.56 12.22 4.19
C MET A 57 9.72 12.84 3.39
N VAL A 58 9.62 14.09 2.95
CA VAL A 58 10.71 14.77 2.21
C VAL A 58 12.07 14.67 2.91
N PRO A 59 12.22 14.95 4.21
CA PRO A 59 13.49 14.78 4.90
C PRO A 59 14.02 13.34 4.86
N MET A 60 13.15 12.34 5.03
CA MET A 60 13.51 10.92 5.02
C MET A 60 13.92 10.46 3.61
N VAL A 61 13.25 10.98 2.57
CA VAL A 61 13.61 10.71 1.18
C VAL A 61 14.98 11.32 0.85
N ARG A 62 15.24 12.54 1.29
CA ARG A 62 16.52 13.21 1.06
C ARG A 62 17.68 12.58 1.82
N SER A 63 17.42 12.03 3.00
CA SER A 63 18.44 11.28 3.77
C SER A 63 18.67 9.86 3.27
N GLY A 64 17.81 9.35 2.36
CA GLY A 64 17.86 7.98 1.89
C GLY A 64 17.25 6.95 2.85
N GLU A 65 16.51 7.40 3.86
CA GLU A 65 15.80 6.51 4.79
C GLU A 65 14.52 5.92 4.18
N ALA A 66 13.89 6.64 3.24
CA ALA A 66 12.65 6.21 2.62
C ALA A 66 12.55 6.56 1.14
N THR A 67 11.67 5.86 0.42
CA THR A 67 11.16 6.21 -0.91
C THR A 67 9.64 6.30 -0.82
N LEU A 68 9.05 7.31 -1.44
CA LEU A 68 7.61 7.54 -1.42
C LEU A 68 6.99 7.34 -2.80
N PHE A 69 6.03 6.45 -2.89
CA PHE A 69 5.16 6.24 -4.03
C PHE A 69 3.77 6.78 -3.70
N VAL A 70 3.22 7.65 -4.53
CA VAL A 70 1.90 8.28 -4.33
C VAL A 70 1.01 7.93 -5.51
N ASN A 71 0.06 7.03 -5.33
CA ASN A 71 -0.91 6.71 -6.37
C ASN A 71 -2.17 7.55 -6.17
N LEU A 72 -2.38 8.52 -7.04
CA LEU A 72 -3.56 9.40 -7.08
C LEU A 72 -4.70 8.84 -7.94
N GLY A 73 -4.49 7.66 -8.53
CA GLY A 73 -5.52 7.01 -9.34
C GLY A 73 -5.80 7.76 -10.64
N ASP A 74 -7.07 7.91 -10.97
CA ASP A 74 -7.56 8.69 -12.11
C ASP A 74 -8.01 10.12 -11.73
N HIS A 75 -7.58 10.61 -10.56
CA HIS A 75 -7.93 11.92 -10.03
C HIS A 75 -6.90 12.99 -10.46
N ARG A 76 -6.92 13.40 -11.72
CA ARG A 76 -6.01 14.41 -12.27
C ARG A 76 -6.08 15.74 -11.51
N GLU A 77 -7.27 16.15 -11.06
CA GLU A 77 -7.48 17.37 -10.28
C GLU A 77 -6.78 17.31 -8.89
N ASN A 78 -6.56 16.12 -8.34
CA ASN A 78 -5.79 15.96 -7.11
C ASN A 78 -4.29 16.09 -7.35
N TRP A 79 -3.82 15.67 -8.53
CA TRP A 79 -2.44 15.93 -8.93
C TRP A 79 -2.21 17.43 -9.15
N GLU A 80 -3.08 18.11 -9.91
CA GLU A 80 -2.95 19.55 -10.18
C GLU A 80 -2.92 20.36 -8.89
N TRP A 81 -3.78 20.00 -7.92
CA TRP A 81 -3.76 20.60 -6.61
C TRP A 81 -2.46 20.31 -5.85
N LEU A 82 -2.04 19.05 -5.77
CA LEU A 82 -0.82 18.65 -5.06
C LEU A 82 0.41 19.31 -5.68
N GLU A 83 0.52 19.29 -7.01
CA GLU A 83 1.64 19.91 -7.75
C GLU A 83 1.78 21.40 -7.42
N ALA A 84 0.69 22.13 -7.32
CA ALA A 84 0.69 23.55 -6.93
C ALA A 84 1.19 23.77 -5.50
N GLU A 85 0.94 22.82 -4.60
CA GLU A 85 1.34 22.88 -3.18
C GLU A 85 2.79 22.40 -2.94
N LEU A 86 3.42 21.70 -3.89
CA LEU A 86 4.78 21.14 -3.71
C LEU A 86 5.88 22.20 -3.66
N GLY A 87 5.68 23.38 -4.28
CA GLY A 87 6.69 24.42 -4.31
C GLY A 87 8.04 23.93 -4.84
N SER A 88 9.11 24.10 -4.07
CA SER A 88 10.47 23.66 -4.46
C SER A 88 10.63 22.14 -4.51
N ILE A 89 9.78 21.37 -3.82
CA ILE A 89 9.83 19.90 -3.81
C ILE A 89 9.45 19.34 -5.18
N ARG A 90 8.70 20.09 -5.99
CA ARG A 90 8.26 19.65 -7.33
C ARG A 90 9.38 19.10 -8.21
N SER A 91 10.56 19.67 -8.12
CA SER A 91 11.72 19.22 -8.90
C SER A 91 12.29 17.86 -8.46
N GLU A 92 11.88 17.35 -7.31
CA GLU A 92 12.29 16.06 -6.75
C GLU A 92 11.25 14.96 -7.02
N VAL A 93 10.13 15.31 -7.67
CA VAL A 93 9.02 14.40 -7.94
C VAL A 93 9.12 13.83 -9.35
N HIS A 94 9.09 12.51 -9.46
CA HIS A 94 8.99 11.75 -10.70
C HIS A 94 7.52 11.45 -10.98
N LEU A 95 6.97 12.01 -12.05
CA LEU A 95 5.58 11.81 -12.45
C LEU A 95 5.49 10.66 -13.47
N HIS A 96 4.62 9.69 -13.17
CA HIS A 96 4.28 8.56 -14.04
C HIS A 96 2.81 8.66 -14.46
N THR A 97 2.57 8.64 -15.77
CA THR A 97 1.22 8.86 -16.33
C THR A 97 0.73 7.69 -17.17
N THR A 98 1.58 6.72 -17.42
CA THR A 98 1.25 5.55 -18.22
C THR A 98 1.40 4.24 -17.44
N TRP A 99 0.67 3.23 -17.87
CA TRP A 99 0.81 1.89 -17.35
C TRP A 99 2.21 1.30 -17.58
N ASP A 100 2.79 1.54 -18.76
CA ASP A 100 4.11 0.99 -19.11
C ASP A 100 5.22 1.55 -18.22
N GLU A 101 5.23 2.86 -17.95
CA GLU A 101 6.17 3.47 -17.00
C GLU A 101 6.07 2.85 -15.60
N THR A 102 4.84 2.57 -15.13
CA THR A 102 4.64 1.97 -13.81
C THR A 102 5.14 0.53 -13.77
N ARG A 103 4.85 -0.24 -14.81
CA ARG A 103 5.30 -1.63 -14.93
C ARG A 103 6.83 -1.70 -14.99
N GLU A 104 7.46 -0.89 -15.82
CA GLU A 104 8.92 -0.83 -15.95
C GLU A 104 9.57 -0.48 -14.61
N LEU A 105 9.07 0.53 -13.91
CA LEU A 105 9.55 0.88 -12.58
C LEU A 105 9.37 -0.27 -11.58
N ALA A 106 8.19 -0.89 -11.53
CA ALA A 106 7.93 -1.99 -10.59
C ALA A 106 8.82 -3.21 -10.89
N ASP A 107 9.09 -3.50 -12.17
CA ASP A 107 9.99 -4.58 -12.57
C ASP A 107 11.45 -4.26 -12.20
N GLU A 108 11.90 -3.02 -12.39
CA GLU A 108 13.22 -2.55 -11.91
C GLU A 108 13.37 -2.68 -10.39
N LEU A 109 12.34 -2.33 -9.63
CA LEU A 109 12.34 -2.35 -8.17
C LEU A 109 12.47 -3.75 -7.55
N ARG A 110 12.34 -4.80 -8.35
CA ARG A 110 12.60 -6.19 -7.90
C ARG A 110 14.09 -6.49 -7.72
N THR A 111 14.94 -5.77 -8.43
CA THR A 111 16.37 -6.03 -8.47
C THR A 111 17.25 -4.81 -8.17
N SER A 112 16.65 -3.65 -8.01
CA SER A 112 17.34 -2.39 -7.74
C SER A 112 16.61 -1.57 -6.69
N SER A 113 17.33 -0.72 -5.98
CA SER A 113 16.73 0.30 -5.15
C SER A 113 16.45 1.57 -5.96
N THR A 114 15.48 2.34 -5.53
CA THR A 114 15.21 3.69 -6.04
C THR A 114 15.10 4.67 -4.90
N SER A 115 15.21 5.94 -5.20
CA SER A 115 15.03 7.02 -4.24
C SER A 115 14.10 8.09 -4.84
N GLY A 116 13.59 8.97 -4.00
CA GLY A 116 12.77 10.07 -4.47
C GLY A 116 11.28 9.89 -4.16
N ILE A 117 10.49 10.76 -4.76
CA ILE A 117 9.03 10.75 -4.67
C ILE A 117 8.48 10.45 -6.06
N HIS A 118 7.76 9.35 -6.18
CA HIS A 118 7.15 8.89 -7.42
C HIS A 118 5.64 9.09 -7.33
N VAL A 119 5.06 9.86 -8.23
CA VAL A 119 3.61 10.13 -8.28
C VAL A 119 3.01 9.48 -9.52
N PHE A 120 1.89 8.79 -9.34
CA PHE A 120 1.18 8.06 -10.40
C PHE A 120 -0.19 8.66 -10.59
N VAL A 121 -0.51 9.04 -11.83
CA VAL A 121 -1.80 9.62 -12.24
C VAL A 121 -2.16 9.07 -13.61
N TYR A 122 -3.36 8.54 -13.75
CA TYR A 122 -3.81 7.90 -14.99
C TYR A 122 -5.06 8.58 -15.55
N ASP A 123 -5.29 8.40 -16.84
CA ASP A 123 -6.56 8.79 -17.49
C ASP A 123 -7.61 7.66 -17.45
N ASN A 124 -7.26 6.52 -16.80
CA ASN A 124 -8.04 5.30 -16.85
C ASN A 124 -8.02 4.59 -15.49
N THR A 125 -9.20 4.37 -14.92
CA THR A 125 -9.39 3.70 -13.63
C THR A 125 -8.77 2.29 -13.58
N PHE A 126 -8.78 1.54 -14.67
CA PHE A 126 -8.19 0.20 -14.71
C PHE A 126 -6.67 0.27 -14.52
N HIS A 127 -6.00 1.22 -15.17
CA HIS A 127 -4.56 1.44 -14.96
C HIS A 127 -4.26 1.83 -13.51
N ALA A 128 -5.08 2.69 -12.92
CA ALA A 128 -4.95 3.11 -11.52
C ALA A 128 -5.02 1.93 -10.54
N VAL A 129 -5.98 1.02 -10.76
CA VAL A 129 -6.17 -0.19 -9.92
C VAL A 129 -5.00 -1.16 -10.11
N TYR A 130 -4.64 -1.49 -11.35
CA TYR A 130 -3.53 -2.41 -11.63
C TYR A 130 -2.18 -1.86 -11.16
N ALA A 131 -1.96 -0.55 -11.25
CA ALA A 131 -0.77 0.09 -10.69
C ALA A 131 -0.65 -0.14 -9.17
N THR A 132 -1.75 -0.02 -8.43
CA THR A 132 -1.76 -0.33 -7.01
C THR A 132 -1.33 -1.78 -6.75
N ASN A 133 -1.89 -2.74 -7.49
CA ASN A 133 -1.55 -4.16 -7.33
C ASN A 133 -0.07 -4.45 -7.64
N TYR A 134 0.47 -3.86 -8.70
CA TYR A 134 1.88 -4.01 -9.06
C TYR A 134 2.81 -3.40 -8.04
N LEU A 135 2.51 -2.19 -7.59
CA LEU A 135 3.31 -1.50 -6.58
C LEU A 135 3.27 -2.19 -5.23
N MET A 136 2.13 -2.77 -4.81
CA MET A 136 2.02 -3.53 -3.56
C MET A 136 3.04 -4.68 -3.45
N ARG A 137 3.51 -5.22 -4.56
CA ARG A 137 4.48 -6.31 -4.59
C ARG A 137 5.92 -5.86 -4.35
N VAL A 138 6.22 -4.59 -4.54
CA VAL A 138 7.60 -4.06 -4.48
C VAL A 138 7.80 -2.99 -3.40
N ILE A 139 6.74 -2.63 -2.67
CA ILE A 139 6.80 -1.70 -1.52
C ILE A 139 6.86 -2.46 -0.20
N ASP A 140 7.21 -1.75 0.86
CA ASP A 140 7.29 -2.32 2.21
C ASP A 140 6.04 -2.03 3.04
N VAL A 141 5.49 -0.83 2.94
CA VAL A 141 4.33 -0.37 3.71
C VAL A 141 3.36 0.40 2.83
N MET A 142 2.09 0.07 2.91
CA MET A 142 1.01 0.81 2.24
C MET A 142 0.33 1.76 3.24
N ILE A 143 0.04 2.98 2.81
CA ILE A 143 -0.77 3.96 3.55
C ILE A 143 -2.08 4.14 2.79
N THR A 144 -3.18 3.74 3.39
CA THR A 144 -4.49 3.75 2.72
C THR A 144 -5.63 3.93 3.72
N LYS A 145 -6.78 4.39 3.26
CA LYS A 145 -8.00 4.35 4.08
C LYS A 145 -8.48 2.90 4.27
N PRO A 146 -9.22 2.59 5.33
CA PRO A 146 -9.60 1.22 5.67
C PRO A 146 -10.77 0.68 4.84
N SER A 147 -10.69 0.82 3.50
CA SER A 147 -11.64 0.27 2.53
C SER A 147 -11.23 -1.14 2.08
N GLU A 148 -11.42 -1.46 0.80
CA GLU A 148 -11.08 -2.75 0.21
C GLU A 148 -9.59 -3.12 0.36
N LEU A 149 -8.69 -2.14 0.29
CA LEU A 149 -7.25 -2.38 0.43
C LEU A 149 -6.83 -2.79 1.85
N ALA A 150 -7.67 -2.58 2.86
CA ALA A 150 -7.42 -3.07 4.21
C ALA A 150 -7.30 -4.59 4.29
N PHE A 151 -7.83 -5.32 3.31
CA PHE A 151 -7.87 -6.79 3.28
C PHE A 151 -6.70 -7.41 2.49
N TYR A 152 -5.85 -6.60 1.89
CA TYR A 152 -4.72 -7.05 1.06
C TYR A 152 -3.50 -7.45 1.90
N PRO A 153 -2.70 -8.45 1.45
CA PRO A 153 -1.57 -9.00 2.20
C PRO A 153 -0.31 -8.13 2.10
N VAL A 154 -0.40 -6.90 2.57
CA VAL A 154 0.70 -5.93 2.59
C VAL A 154 0.73 -5.27 3.96
N PRO A 155 1.91 -5.07 4.60
CA PRO A 155 2.00 -4.26 5.81
C PRO A 155 1.40 -2.87 5.56
N LYS A 156 0.52 -2.39 6.45
CA LYS A 156 -0.21 -1.15 6.16
C LYS A 156 -0.45 -0.25 7.35
N ILE A 157 -0.48 1.04 7.07
CA ILE A 157 -1.01 2.09 7.93
C ILE A 157 -2.41 2.43 7.42
N LEU A 158 -3.40 2.27 8.27
CA LEU A 158 -4.78 2.60 7.94
C LEU A 158 -5.11 3.99 8.45
N ASN A 159 -5.21 4.95 7.52
CA ASN A 159 -5.53 6.33 7.84
C ASN A 159 -7.04 6.51 8.14
N GLU A 160 -7.46 7.72 8.44
CA GLU A 160 -8.85 8.05 8.77
C GLU A 160 -9.81 7.58 7.67
N ARG A 161 -10.88 6.90 8.07
CA ARG A 161 -11.96 6.49 7.17
C ARG A 161 -12.74 7.68 6.63
N VAL A 162 -13.28 7.54 5.44
CA VAL A 162 -14.23 8.49 4.85
C VAL A 162 -15.66 8.09 5.17
N GLY A 163 -15.97 6.80 5.16
CA GLY A 163 -17.28 6.26 5.45
C GLY A 163 -17.34 5.41 6.72
N GLY A 164 -18.45 5.47 7.46
CA GLY A 164 -18.61 4.73 8.72
C GLY A 164 -18.45 3.20 8.59
N HIS A 165 -18.78 2.64 7.43
CA HIS A 165 -18.67 1.20 7.14
C HIS A 165 -17.20 0.74 7.02
N GLU A 166 -16.27 1.65 6.71
CA GLU A 166 -14.85 1.34 6.56
C GLU A 166 -14.16 1.00 7.90
N ALA A 167 -14.80 1.32 9.06
CA ALA A 167 -14.26 0.98 10.36
C ALA A 167 -13.90 -0.50 10.52
N TRP A 168 -14.69 -1.37 9.91
CA TRP A 168 -14.47 -2.82 9.99
C TRP A 168 -13.21 -3.28 9.25
N GLY A 169 -12.80 -2.57 8.20
CA GLY A 169 -11.53 -2.81 7.51
C GLY A 169 -10.33 -2.63 8.45
N ALA A 170 -10.29 -1.53 9.20
CA ALA A 170 -9.22 -1.25 10.16
C ALA A 170 -9.21 -2.27 11.32
N ILE A 171 -10.38 -2.57 11.89
CA ILE A 171 -10.49 -3.57 12.94
C ILE A 171 -9.98 -4.93 12.42
N ARG A 172 -10.39 -5.34 11.23
CA ARG A 172 -10.00 -6.62 10.66
C ARG A 172 -8.51 -6.70 10.35
N SER A 173 -7.91 -5.67 9.82
CA SER A 173 -6.47 -5.62 9.57
C SER A 173 -5.66 -5.76 10.86
N ALA A 174 -6.06 -5.07 11.92
CA ALA A 174 -5.44 -5.19 13.24
C ALA A 174 -5.63 -6.60 13.84
N GLU A 175 -6.80 -7.21 13.67
CA GLU A 175 -7.08 -8.59 14.14
C GLU A 175 -6.19 -9.64 13.46
N VAL A 176 -5.98 -9.52 12.16
CA VAL A 176 -5.12 -10.45 11.40
C VAL A 176 -3.63 -10.10 11.49
N GLY A 177 -3.30 -8.94 12.04
CA GLY A 177 -1.93 -8.54 12.33
C GLY A 177 -1.13 -8.15 11.08
N ASP A 178 -1.78 -7.55 10.07
CA ASP A 178 -1.12 -7.08 8.85
C ASP A 178 -1.19 -5.55 8.67
N GLY A 179 -1.72 -4.82 9.65
CA GLY A 179 -1.78 -3.36 9.63
C GLY A 179 -2.09 -2.74 10.99
N THR A 180 -2.05 -1.42 11.03
CA THR A 180 -2.38 -0.64 12.24
C THR A 180 -3.88 -0.68 12.53
N VAL A 181 -4.27 -0.27 13.73
CA VAL A 181 -5.60 0.28 13.93
C VAL A 181 -5.76 1.56 13.12
N GLU A 182 -6.98 2.04 12.94
CA GLU A 182 -7.23 3.31 12.25
C GLU A 182 -6.50 4.48 12.95
N THR A 183 -5.63 5.17 12.22
CA THR A 183 -5.07 6.45 12.65
C THR A 183 -6.07 7.55 12.29
N ARG A 184 -6.63 8.21 13.30
CA ARG A 184 -7.78 9.12 13.15
C ARG A 184 -7.39 10.56 12.87
N THR A 185 -6.12 10.86 12.95
CA THR A 185 -5.58 12.20 12.75
C THR A 185 -4.33 12.14 11.90
N ILE A 186 -4.03 13.24 11.21
CA ILE A 186 -2.77 13.37 10.47
C ILE A 186 -1.55 13.09 11.36
N PRO A 187 -1.40 13.69 12.57
CA PRO A 187 -0.27 13.40 13.45
C PRO A 187 -0.12 11.91 13.80
N GLU A 188 -1.22 11.18 14.01
CA GLU A 188 -1.16 9.73 14.26
C GLU A 188 -0.63 8.97 13.04
N THR A 189 -1.07 9.34 11.84
CA THR A 189 -0.56 8.72 10.59
C THR A 189 0.93 8.99 10.41
N LEU A 190 1.38 10.23 10.62
CA LEU A 190 2.79 10.60 10.52
C LEU A 190 3.64 9.86 11.55
N HIS A 191 3.15 9.72 12.78
CA HIS A 191 3.84 8.93 13.82
C HIS A 191 3.95 7.45 13.43
N ALA A 192 2.91 6.86 12.83
CA ALA A 192 2.97 5.48 12.36
C ALA A 192 3.99 5.32 11.20
N ILE A 193 4.14 6.32 10.34
CA ILE A 193 5.21 6.35 9.32
C ILE A 193 6.58 6.34 9.97
N ASP A 194 6.81 7.21 10.98
CA ASP A 194 8.07 7.27 11.72
C ASP A 194 8.43 5.91 12.35
N LEU A 195 7.44 5.26 12.98
CA LEU A 195 7.64 3.95 13.59
C LEU A 195 8.02 2.89 12.55
N LEU A 196 7.27 2.78 11.44
CA LEU A 196 7.52 1.77 10.41
C LEU A 196 8.75 2.07 9.53
N THR A 197 9.28 3.30 9.60
CA THR A 197 10.57 3.62 8.99
C THR A 197 11.73 3.09 9.84
N ARG A 198 11.62 3.17 11.18
CA ARG A 198 12.73 2.95 12.09
C ARG A 198 12.73 1.59 12.79
N GLU A 199 11.53 1.06 13.08
CA GLU A 199 11.37 -0.17 13.87
C GLU A 199 11.27 -1.40 12.97
N GLU A 200 12.35 -2.14 12.87
CA GLU A 200 12.44 -3.37 12.05
C GLU A 200 11.51 -4.47 12.56
N ASP A 201 11.33 -4.56 13.87
CA ASP A 201 10.48 -5.56 14.52
C ASP A 201 9.01 -5.43 14.08
N LEU A 202 8.51 -4.20 13.85
CA LEU A 202 7.15 -3.98 13.40
C LEU A 202 6.93 -4.51 11.98
N LEU A 203 7.85 -4.23 11.05
CA LEU A 203 7.74 -4.76 9.70
C LEU A 203 7.86 -6.29 9.69
N THR A 204 8.77 -6.84 10.48
CA THR A 204 8.94 -8.28 10.63
C THR A 204 7.66 -8.92 11.16
N MET A 205 7.06 -8.36 12.20
CA MET A 205 5.81 -8.84 12.78
C MET A 205 4.67 -8.88 11.75
N TYR A 206 4.51 -7.81 10.96
CA TYR A 206 3.47 -7.76 9.93
C TYR A 206 3.73 -8.76 8.80
N ALA A 207 4.96 -8.85 8.31
CA ALA A 207 5.33 -9.81 7.25
C ALA A 207 5.11 -11.26 7.69
N ASP A 208 5.54 -11.63 8.90
CA ASP A 208 5.32 -12.95 9.50
C ASP A 208 3.81 -13.23 9.68
N GLY A 209 3.04 -12.25 10.12
CA GLY A 209 1.59 -12.33 10.24
C GLY A 209 0.93 -12.64 8.90
N ILE A 210 1.31 -11.94 7.84
CA ILE A 210 0.82 -12.13 6.47
C ILE A 210 1.11 -13.57 5.98
N VAL A 211 2.33 -14.06 6.14
CA VAL A 211 2.70 -15.42 5.73
C VAL A 211 1.90 -16.47 6.51
N LYS A 212 1.73 -16.30 7.82
CA LYS A 212 0.89 -17.20 8.64
C LYS A 212 -0.57 -17.19 8.21
N ASN A 213 -1.10 -16.01 7.91
CA ASN A 213 -2.48 -15.85 7.42
C ASN A 213 -2.68 -16.51 6.05
N LYS A 214 -1.70 -16.44 5.16
CA LYS A 214 -1.72 -17.19 3.89
C LYS A 214 -1.81 -18.69 4.16
N ALA A 215 -0.98 -19.23 5.04
CA ALA A 215 -0.95 -20.66 5.34
C ALA A 215 -2.27 -21.21 5.89
N ILE A 216 -3.09 -20.38 6.54
CA ILE A 216 -4.42 -20.77 7.04
C ILE A 216 -5.57 -20.32 6.12
N GLY A 217 -5.27 -19.78 4.95
CA GLY A 217 -6.23 -19.44 3.90
C GLY A 217 -7.07 -18.18 4.15
N ILE A 218 -6.53 -17.21 4.90
CA ILE A 218 -7.21 -15.91 5.12
C ILE A 218 -7.38 -15.13 3.81
N TYR A 219 -6.41 -15.21 2.89
CA TYR A 219 -6.42 -14.49 1.61
C TYR A 219 -7.00 -15.30 0.43
N ASP A 220 -7.57 -16.48 0.69
CA ASP A 220 -8.07 -17.40 -0.35
C ASP A 220 -9.56 -17.17 -0.69
N GLY A 221 -10.14 -16.03 -0.31
CA GLY A 221 -11.58 -15.78 -0.44
C GLY A 221 -12.11 -15.92 -1.85
N ALA A 222 -11.38 -15.44 -2.85
CA ALA A 222 -11.76 -15.57 -4.26
C ALA A 222 -11.82 -17.05 -4.70
N TYR A 223 -10.79 -17.84 -4.39
CA TYR A 223 -10.72 -19.27 -4.73
C TYR A 223 -11.80 -20.09 -4.04
N LYS A 224 -11.98 -19.88 -2.73
CA LYS A 224 -13.00 -20.58 -1.95
C LYS A 224 -14.42 -20.25 -2.42
N SER A 225 -14.67 -19.00 -2.82
CA SER A 225 -15.97 -18.60 -3.38
C SER A 225 -16.26 -19.31 -4.71
N VAL A 226 -15.26 -19.42 -5.60
CA VAL A 226 -15.39 -20.17 -6.84
C VAL A 226 -15.62 -21.66 -6.57
N ALA A 227 -14.85 -22.27 -5.66
CA ALA A 227 -15.00 -23.66 -5.30
C ALA A 227 -16.40 -23.97 -4.75
N LEU A 228 -16.93 -23.11 -3.86
CA LEU A 228 -18.30 -23.25 -3.36
C LEU A 228 -19.36 -23.12 -4.46
N ALA A 229 -19.17 -22.19 -5.40
CA ALA A 229 -20.11 -21.98 -6.49
C ALA A 229 -20.12 -23.12 -7.52
N THR A 230 -18.97 -23.75 -7.74
CA THR A 230 -18.80 -24.84 -8.72
C THR A 230 -18.95 -26.25 -8.13
N GLY A 231 -19.00 -26.36 -6.78
CA GLY A 231 -19.01 -27.63 -6.08
C GLY A 231 -17.67 -28.40 -6.16
N THR A 232 -16.58 -27.69 -6.48
CA THR A 232 -15.23 -28.26 -6.47
C THR A 232 -14.65 -28.28 -5.06
N VAL A 233 -13.76 -29.24 -4.78
CA VAL A 233 -12.99 -29.27 -3.53
C VAL A 233 -11.79 -28.36 -3.69
N TRP A 234 -11.59 -27.49 -2.71
CA TRP A 234 -10.41 -26.62 -2.61
C TRP A 234 -9.37 -27.21 -1.66
#